data_79105eee23e2980832d84696f3251955
#
_entry.id   79105eee23e2980832d84696f3251955
#
_cell.length_a   1.000
_cell.length_b   1.000
_cell.length_c   1.000
_cell.angle_alpha   90.00
_cell.angle_beta   90.00
_cell.angle_gamma   90.00
#
_symmetry.space_group_name_H-M   'P 1'
#
loop_
_entity.id
_entity.type
_entity.pdbx_description
1 polymer ?
#
loop_
_entity_poly.entity_id
_entity_poly.type
_entity_poly.pdbx_seq_one_letter_code
_entity_poly.pdbx_strand_id
1 'polypeptide(L)'
;MIEVKDLQFSYNKNEFIKEINFKVEKGMIFGFLGPSGAGKSTLQKILTGLITNYKGHAIVNGVECKHHTNIFYENIGVDFEFPTLYEKLTARENLKFFASLYTHQTRSIDQLLESVGLQNDADKKVSDYSKGMKSRLNFIKALINDPDILFLDEPTSGLDPTNSRMMKDLILLEKNKGKIIILTTHNMEDATELCDQVAFIINGQICAIDSPQNLILSHGAKQVTYTYEDHGFKTANCLLQQISDDQRLHQLMQQNKILSIHSSEPTLNDIFIELTGRTLL
;
A
#
# COMPACT_ATOMS: atom_id res chain seq x y z
N MET A 1 -3.12 -8.69 -15.23
CA MET A 1 -4.42 -8.02 -14.95
C MET A 1 -5.11 -8.76 -13.81
N ILE A 2 -5.69 -8.01 -12.87
CA ILE A 2 -6.57 -8.54 -11.81
C ILE A 2 -7.98 -8.00 -12.08
N GLU A 3 -8.99 -8.86 -12.00
CA GLU A 3 -10.40 -8.50 -12.20
C GLU A 3 -11.26 -9.17 -11.12
N VAL A 4 -12.05 -8.40 -10.41
CA VAL A 4 -12.96 -8.87 -9.36
C VAL A 4 -14.37 -8.39 -9.69
N LYS A 5 -15.33 -9.32 -9.72
CA LYS A 5 -16.73 -9.04 -10.02
C LYS A 5 -17.65 -9.71 -9.02
N ASP A 6 -18.55 -8.91 -8.43
CA ASP A 6 -19.62 -9.32 -7.52
C ASP A 6 -19.12 -10.25 -6.41
N LEU A 7 -17.89 -9.97 -5.92
CA LEU A 7 -17.23 -10.81 -4.96
C LEU A 7 -17.90 -10.70 -3.60
N GLN A 8 -18.36 -11.83 -3.07
CA GLN A 8 -18.94 -11.97 -1.74
C GLN A 8 -18.28 -13.11 -0.98
N PHE A 9 -18.05 -12.92 0.31
CA PHE A 9 -17.48 -13.95 1.16
C PHE A 9 -18.00 -13.87 2.59
N SER A 10 -18.16 -15.03 3.21
CA SER A 10 -18.61 -15.17 4.60
C SER A 10 -17.75 -16.21 5.32
N TYR A 11 -17.21 -15.87 6.50
CA TYR A 11 -16.53 -16.85 7.35
C TYR A 11 -17.50 -17.84 7.99
N ASN A 12 -18.69 -17.36 8.29
CA ASN A 12 -19.80 -18.13 8.87
C ASN A 12 -21.09 -17.74 8.15
N LYS A 13 -22.22 -17.66 8.87
CA LYS A 13 -23.50 -17.21 8.30
C LYS A 13 -23.57 -15.72 7.98
N ASN A 14 -22.68 -14.91 8.55
CA ASN A 14 -22.66 -13.46 8.34
C ASN A 14 -21.75 -13.10 7.17
N GLU A 15 -22.26 -12.33 6.23
CA GLU A 15 -21.53 -11.82 5.10
C GLU A 15 -20.43 -10.85 5.58
N PHE A 16 -19.18 -11.13 5.18
CA PHE A 16 -18.02 -10.37 5.59
C PHE A 16 -17.47 -9.51 4.46
N ILE A 17 -17.39 -10.05 3.23
CA ILE A 17 -17.10 -9.29 1.99
C ILE A 17 -18.40 -9.20 1.20
N LYS A 18 -18.76 -7.99 0.78
CA LYS A 18 -20.09 -7.66 0.24
C LYS A 18 -19.95 -6.98 -1.12
N GLU A 19 -20.16 -7.75 -2.19
CA GLU A 19 -20.29 -7.26 -3.56
C GLU A 19 -19.14 -6.32 -4.01
N ILE A 20 -17.90 -6.80 -3.84
CA ILE A 20 -16.71 -6.04 -4.23
C ILE A 20 -16.47 -6.18 -5.75
N ASN A 21 -16.25 -5.04 -6.40
CA ASN A 21 -15.94 -4.91 -7.82
C ASN A 21 -14.74 -3.98 -7.99
N PHE A 22 -13.70 -4.44 -8.72
CA PHE A 22 -12.56 -3.60 -9.13
C PHE A 22 -11.72 -4.29 -10.20
N LYS A 23 -10.85 -3.52 -10.85
CA LYS A 23 -9.91 -3.99 -11.86
C LYS A 23 -8.56 -3.32 -11.67
N VAL A 24 -7.47 -4.09 -11.87
CA VAL A 24 -6.09 -3.58 -11.79
C VAL A 24 -5.35 -3.97 -13.05
N GLU A 25 -4.79 -2.98 -13.74
CA GLU A 25 -4.03 -3.16 -14.97
C GLU A 25 -2.54 -3.43 -14.67
N LYS A 26 -1.80 -3.86 -15.70
CA LYS A 26 -0.35 -4.06 -15.58
C LYS A 26 0.38 -2.75 -15.29
N GLY A 27 1.43 -2.83 -14.49
CA GLY A 27 2.25 -1.69 -14.12
C GLY A 27 1.60 -0.74 -13.11
N MET A 28 0.55 -1.18 -12.42
CA MET A 28 -0.14 -0.38 -11.40
C MET A 28 0.12 -0.90 -9.98
N ILE A 29 0.22 0.02 -9.04
CA ILE A 29 0.09 -0.22 -7.61
C ILE A 29 -1.33 0.12 -7.18
N PHE A 30 -2.06 -0.86 -6.67
CA PHE A 30 -3.42 -0.71 -6.18
C PHE A 30 -3.46 -0.92 -4.66
N GLY A 31 -3.87 0.10 -3.93
CA GLY A 31 -3.90 0.11 -2.46
C GLY A 31 -5.27 -0.23 -1.89
N PHE A 32 -5.34 -1.21 -0.98
CA PHE A 32 -6.51 -1.39 -0.13
C PHE A 32 -6.29 -0.67 1.19
N LEU A 33 -7.11 0.34 1.46
CA LEU A 33 -7.05 1.18 2.64
C LEU A 33 -8.28 0.98 3.52
N GLY A 34 -8.10 1.03 4.82
CA GLY A 34 -9.21 0.91 5.76
C GLY A 34 -8.75 0.42 7.13
N PRO A 35 -9.63 0.46 8.14
CA PRO A 35 -9.29 0.08 9.50
C PRO A 35 -8.99 -1.42 9.63
N SER A 36 -8.41 -1.80 10.76
CA SER A 36 -8.24 -3.21 11.09
C SER A 36 -9.61 -3.93 11.08
N GLY A 37 -9.66 -5.13 10.52
CA GLY A 37 -10.91 -5.89 10.38
C GLY A 37 -11.83 -5.47 9.23
N ALA A 38 -11.49 -4.47 8.42
CA ALA A 38 -12.31 -4.01 7.29
C ALA A 38 -12.48 -5.04 6.15
N GLY A 39 -11.59 -6.04 6.07
CA GLY A 39 -11.64 -7.08 5.05
C GLY A 39 -10.44 -7.12 4.11
N LYS A 40 -9.45 -6.21 4.25
CA LYS A 40 -8.25 -6.11 3.39
C LYS A 40 -7.49 -7.43 3.25
N SER A 41 -7.05 -8.01 4.37
CA SER A 41 -6.30 -9.28 4.38
C SER A 41 -7.15 -10.47 3.95
N THR A 42 -8.48 -10.43 4.15
CA THR A 42 -9.39 -11.45 3.61
C THR A 42 -9.46 -11.38 2.09
N LEU A 43 -9.57 -10.17 1.54
CA LEU A 43 -9.57 -9.95 0.10
C LEU A 43 -8.24 -10.40 -0.52
N GLN A 44 -7.11 -10.08 0.10
CA GLN A 44 -5.80 -10.56 -0.31
C GLN A 44 -5.72 -12.10 -0.28
N LYS A 45 -6.24 -12.77 0.76
CA LYS A 45 -6.29 -14.24 0.82
C LYS A 45 -7.16 -14.86 -0.28
N ILE A 46 -8.23 -14.19 -0.71
CA ILE A 46 -9.02 -14.62 -1.86
C ILE A 46 -8.21 -14.49 -3.15
N LEU A 47 -7.58 -13.32 -3.38
CA LEU A 47 -6.78 -13.05 -4.58
C LEU A 47 -5.54 -13.95 -4.69
N THR A 48 -4.99 -14.40 -3.57
CA THR A 48 -3.87 -15.35 -3.52
C THR A 48 -4.30 -16.81 -3.54
N GLY A 49 -5.61 -17.10 -3.69
CA GLY A 49 -6.13 -18.47 -3.74
C GLY A 49 -6.15 -19.22 -2.40
N LEU A 50 -5.81 -18.57 -1.28
CA LEU A 50 -5.88 -19.20 0.05
C LEU A 50 -7.33 -19.38 0.55
N ILE A 51 -8.25 -18.56 0.07
CA ILE A 51 -9.69 -18.69 0.32
C ILE A 51 -10.37 -18.93 -1.04
N THR A 52 -11.03 -20.07 -1.19
CA THR A 52 -11.65 -20.49 -2.45
C THR A 52 -13.18 -20.56 -2.40
N ASN A 53 -13.78 -20.52 -1.22
CA ASN A 53 -15.23 -20.66 -1.00
C ASN A 53 -15.95 -19.29 -1.01
N TYR A 54 -15.80 -18.51 -2.07
CA TYR A 54 -16.48 -17.23 -2.27
C TYR A 54 -17.50 -17.28 -3.40
N LYS A 55 -18.42 -16.32 -3.47
CA LYS A 55 -19.33 -16.07 -4.59
C LYS A 55 -18.77 -14.98 -5.49
N GLY A 56 -19.25 -14.90 -6.73
CA GLY A 56 -18.73 -13.99 -7.73
C GLY A 56 -17.42 -14.50 -8.36
N HIS A 57 -16.61 -13.59 -8.86
CA HIS A 57 -15.39 -13.88 -9.60
C HIS A 57 -14.20 -13.09 -9.06
N ALA A 58 -13.05 -13.76 -8.95
CA ALA A 58 -11.75 -13.16 -8.66
C ALA A 58 -10.72 -13.78 -9.61
N ILE A 59 -10.33 -13.03 -10.64
CA ILE A 59 -9.43 -13.46 -11.69
C ILE A 59 -8.10 -12.76 -11.55
N VAL A 60 -7.02 -13.51 -11.39
CA VAL A 60 -5.64 -13.02 -11.25
C VAL A 60 -4.82 -13.64 -12.39
N ASN A 61 -4.25 -12.78 -13.25
CA ASN A 61 -3.49 -13.18 -14.45
C ASN A 61 -4.23 -14.19 -15.35
N GLY A 62 -5.56 -13.99 -15.51
CA GLY A 62 -6.42 -14.87 -16.32
C GLY A 62 -6.86 -16.17 -15.63
N VAL A 63 -6.48 -16.39 -14.38
CA VAL A 63 -6.84 -17.57 -13.58
C VAL A 63 -7.89 -17.19 -12.54
N GLU A 64 -9.02 -17.89 -12.51
CA GLU A 64 -10.01 -17.77 -11.44
C GLU A 64 -9.43 -18.34 -10.15
N CYS A 65 -9.32 -17.51 -9.10
CA CYS A 65 -8.58 -17.85 -7.87
C CYS A 65 -9.10 -19.10 -7.14
N LYS A 66 -10.39 -19.42 -7.24
CA LYS A 66 -10.94 -20.67 -6.65
C LYS A 66 -10.59 -21.94 -7.44
N HIS A 67 -10.06 -21.80 -8.66
CA HIS A 67 -9.68 -22.92 -9.53
C HIS A 67 -8.18 -22.90 -9.89
N HIS A 68 -7.37 -22.26 -9.05
CA HIS A 68 -5.92 -22.15 -9.24
C HIS A 68 -5.21 -23.52 -9.20
N THR A 69 -4.05 -23.56 -9.83
CA THR A 69 -3.13 -24.70 -9.82
C THR A 69 -1.76 -24.26 -9.31
N ASN A 70 -0.81 -25.18 -9.18
CA ASN A 70 0.56 -24.82 -8.77
C ASN A 70 1.21 -23.77 -9.69
N ILE A 71 0.87 -23.76 -10.98
CA ILE A 71 1.37 -22.76 -11.95
C ILE A 71 0.95 -21.34 -11.57
N PHE A 72 -0.18 -21.17 -10.89
CA PHE A 72 -0.63 -19.87 -10.39
C PHE A 72 0.40 -19.26 -9.43
N TYR A 73 0.96 -20.08 -8.54
CA TYR A 73 1.94 -19.63 -7.54
C TYR A 73 3.32 -19.32 -8.13
N GLU A 74 3.64 -19.84 -9.33
CA GLU A 74 4.86 -19.47 -10.05
C GLU A 74 4.89 -17.97 -10.43
N ASN A 75 3.70 -17.36 -10.61
CA ASN A 75 3.55 -15.99 -11.13
C ASN A 75 3.15 -14.95 -10.07
N ILE A 76 3.00 -15.35 -8.81
CA ILE A 76 2.68 -14.43 -7.72
C ILE A 76 3.74 -14.46 -6.63
N GLY A 77 4.00 -13.30 -6.05
CA GLY A 77 4.81 -13.15 -4.85
C GLY A 77 3.95 -12.57 -3.71
N VAL A 78 4.13 -13.10 -2.50
CA VAL A 78 3.32 -12.69 -1.35
C VAL A 78 4.22 -12.33 -0.18
N ASP A 79 4.10 -11.10 0.29
CA ASP A 79 4.70 -10.60 1.51
C ASP A 79 3.60 -10.38 2.55
N PHE A 80 3.48 -11.28 3.51
CA PHE A 80 2.51 -11.16 4.60
C PHE A 80 3.05 -10.27 5.72
N GLU A 81 2.19 -9.58 6.43
CA GLU A 81 2.51 -8.71 7.57
C GLU A 81 3.46 -9.39 8.59
N PHE A 82 3.22 -10.66 8.87
CA PHE A 82 4.09 -11.45 9.74
C PHE A 82 5.07 -12.30 8.92
N PRO A 83 6.40 -12.08 9.08
CA PRO A 83 7.40 -12.82 8.33
C PRO A 83 7.29 -14.34 8.55
N THR A 84 7.13 -15.09 7.46
CA THR A 84 7.10 -16.55 7.46
C THR A 84 8.48 -17.09 7.09
N LEU A 85 9.45 -16.95 8.01
CA LEU A 85 10.83 -17.31 7.82
C LEU A 85 11.24 -18.45 8.78
N TYR A 86 12.15 -19.29 8.34
CA TYR A 86 12.73 -20.34 9.18
C TYR A 86 13.85 -19.74 10.04
N GLU A 87 13.58 -19.50 11.31
CA GLU A 87 14.48 -18.77 12.21
C GLU A 87 15.81 -19.49 12.46
N LYS A 88 15.83 -20.82 12.38
CA LYS A 88 17.03 -21.64 12.58
C LYS A 88 17.97 -21.65 11.37
N LEU A 89 17.48 -21.25 10.21
CA LEU A 89 18.24 -21.12 8.97
C LEU A 89 18.83 -19.72 8.85
N THR A 90 19.88 -19.59 8.06
CA THR A 90 20.42 -18.29 7.64
C THR A 90 19.49 -17.63 6.62
N ALA A 91 19.69 -16.32 6.34
CA ALA A 91 18.91 -15.64 5.29
C ALA A 91 19.13 -16.29 3.92
N ARG A 92 20.37 -16.63 3.59
CA ARG A 92 20.74 -17.32 2.35
C ARG A 92 20.07 -18.69 2.24
N GLU A 93 20.06 -19.48 3.31
CA GLU A 93 19.40 -20.79 3.34
C GLU A 93 17.89 -20.67 3.20
N ASN A 94 17.26 -19.66 3.86
CA ASN A 94 15.85 -19.38 3.66
C ASN A 94 15.53 -19.11 2.18
N LEU A 95 16.26 -18.19 1.55
CA LEU A 95 16.03 -17.86 0.14
C LEU A 95 16.28 -19.05 -0.80
N LYS A 96 17.33 -19.85 -0.55
CA LYS A 96 17.58 -21.09 -1.30
C LYS A 96 16.44 -22.09 -1.16
N PHE A 97 15.91 -22.25 0.07
CA PHE A 97 14.76 -23.12 0.31
C PHE A 97 13.53 -22.66 -0.49
N PHE A 98 13.16 -21.37 -0.39
CA PHE A 98 12.02 -20.87 -1.14
C PHE A 98 12.25 -20.91 -2.66
N ALA A 99 13.46 -20.62 -3.14
CA ALA A 99 13.82 -20.75 -4.55
C ALA A 99 13.61 -22.18 -5.08
N SER A 100 13.88 -23.19 -4.26
CA SER A 100 13.73 -24.62 -4.65
C SER A 100 12.27 -25.07 -4.83
N LEU A 101 11.29 -24.27 -4.42
CA LEU A 101 9.86 -24.57 -4.60
C LEU A 101 9.35 -24.22 -6.00
N TYR A 102 10.10 -23.43 -6.76
CA TYR A 102 9.72 -22.98 -8.11
C TYR A 102 10.38 -23.82 -9.17
N THR A 103 9.71 -23.95 -10.31
CA THR A 103 10.17 -24.78 -11.45
C THR A 103 10.99 -23.99 -12.45
N HIS A 104 10.81 -22.67 -12.51
CA HIS A 104 11.56 -21.80 -13.40
C HIS A 104 12.77 -21.16 -12.70
N GLN A 105 13.62 -20.50 -13.48
CA GLN A 105 14.80 -19.80 -12.96
C GLN A 105 14.39 -18.66 -12.02
N THR A 106 14.89 -18.69 -10.79
CA THR A 106 14.67 -17.67 -9.78
C THR A 106 15.69 -16.53 -9.91
N ARG A 107 15.41 -15.40 -9.27
CA ARG A 107 16.35 -14.27 -9.16
C ARG A 107 17.62 -14.67 -8.39
N SER A 108 18.71 -13.96 -8.65
CA SER A 108 19.96 -14.11 -7.89
C SER A 108 19.75 -13.74 -6.42
N ILE A 109 20.01 -14.70 -5.54
CA ILE A 109 19.91 -14.52 -4.09
C ILE A 109 20.84 -13.41 -3.59
N ASP A 110 22.07 -13.35 -4.13
CA ASP A 110 23.04 -12.33 -3.73
C ASP A 110 22.58 -10.93 -4.11
N GLN A 111 22.04 -10.75 -5.33
CA GLN A 111 21.47 -9.46 -5.76
C GLN A 111 20.26 -9.05 -4.93
N LEU A 112 19.38 -10.00 -4.56
CA LEU A 112 18.24 -9.73 -3.69
C LEU A 112 18.70 -9.29 -2.30
N LEU A 113 19.66 -9.99 -1.69
CA LEU A 113 20.22 -9.61 -0.39
C LEU A 113 20.88 -8.23 -0.43
N GLU A 114 21.63 -7.93 -1.50
CA GLU A 114 22.27 -6.63 -1.71
C GLU A 114 21.23 -5.51 -1.83
N SER A 115 20.14 -5.74 -2.56
CA SER A 115 19.07 -4.73 -2.79
C SER A 115 18.42 -4.23 -1.50
N VAL A 116 18.44 -5.02 -0.43
CA VAL A 116 17.89 -4.68 0.88
C VAL A 116 18.95 -4.49 1.97
N GLY A 117 20.23 -4.41 1.59
CA GLY A 117 21.34 -4.18 2.51
C GLY A 117 21.58 -5.33 3.52
N LEU A 118 21.31 -6.58 3.12
CA LEU A 118 21.49 -7.77 3.95
C LEU A 118 22.65 -8.66 3.49
N GLN A 119 23.46 -8.23 2.50
CA GLN A 119 24.56 -9.02 1.94
C GLN A 119 25.60 -9.43 2.99
N ASN A 120 25.91 -8.56 3.95
CA ASN A 120 26.89 -8.82 5.01
C ASN A 120 26.33 -9.70 6.15
N ASP A 121 25.01 -9.84 6.22
CA ASP A 121 24.31 -10.64 7.21
C ASP A 121 23.72 -11.94 6.64
N ALA A 122 23.98 -12.21 5.35
CA ALA A 122 23.39 -13.32 4.59
C ALA A 122 23.53 -14.70 5.25
N ASP A 123 24.66 -14.92 5.92
CA ASP A 123 25.01 -16.20 6.55
C ASP A 123 24.79 -16.21 8.08
N LYS A 124 24.15 -15.16 8.63
CA LYS A 124 23.63 -15.13 10.00
C LYS A 124 22.27 -15.80 10.07
N LYS A 125 21.97 -16.46 11.19
CA LYS A 125 20.64 -17.05 11.43
C LYS A 125 19.58 -15.97 11.52
N VAL A 126 18.39 -16.27 11.00
CA VAL A 126 17.25 -15.34 11.02
C VAL A 126 16.75 -15.09 12.46
N SER A 127 17.00 -16.02 13.40
CA SER A 127 16.77 -15.79 14.83
C SER A 127 17.46 -14.54 15.37
N ASP A 128 18.63 -14.21 14.81
CA ASP A 128 19.48 -13.10 15.26
C ASP A 128 19.19 -11.78 14.52
N TYR A 129 18.19 -11.80 13.62
CA TYR A 129 17.77 -10.65 12.86
C TYR A 129 16.84 -9.73 13.68
N SER A 130 17.03 -8.43 13.55
CA SER A 130 16.04 -7.44 14.02
C SER A 130 14.71 -7.58 13.28
N LYS A 131 13.63 -7.01 13.83
CA LYS A 131 12.32 -6.98 13.16
C LYS A 131 12.43 -6.39 11.73
N GLY A 132 13.15 -5.26 11.58
CA GLY A 132 13.33 -4.63 10.28
C GLY A 132 14.15 -5.48 9.29
N MET A 133 15.16 -6.24 9.76
CA MET A 133 15.89 -7.18 8.92
C MET A 133 14.99 -8.34 8.47
N LYS A 134 14.15 -8.88 9.36
CA LYS A 134 13.17 -9.93 9.03
C LYS A 134 12.15 -9.44 8.00
N SER A 135 11.63 -8.23 8.14
CA SER A 135 10.71 -7.62 7.18
C SER A 135 11.35 -7.49 5.79
N ARG A 136 12.57 -6.95 5.70
CA ARG A 136 13.30 -6.83 4.43
C ARG A 136 13.60 -8.18 3.78
N LEU A 137 13.96 -9.18 4.57
CA LEU A 137 14.17 -10.56 4.07
C LEU A 137 12.86 -11.17 3.57
N ASN A 138 11.73 -10.94 4.26
CA ASN A 138 10.42 -11.44 3.84
C ASN A 138 9.97 -10.81 2.52
N PHE A 139 10.22 -9.52 2.33
CA PHE A 139 9.95 -8.84 1.07
C PHE A 139 10.73 -9.44 -0.11
N ILE A 140 12.06 -9.62 0.01
CA ILE A 140 12.84 -10.21 -1.09
C ILE A 140 12.55 -11.69 -1.31
N LYS A 141 12.06 -12.40 -0.29
CA LYS A 141 11.51 -13.76 -0.45
C LYS A 141 10.32 -13.75 -1.41
N ALA A 142 9.44 -12.73 -1.33
CA ALA A 142 8.32 -12.57 -2.26
C ALA A 142 8.75 -12.22 -3.69
N LEU A 143 10.00 -11.80 -3.90
CA LEU A 143 10.57 -11.49 -5.21
C LEU A 143 11.36 -12.64 -5.83
N ILE A 144 11.58 -13.74 -5.10
CA ILE A 144 12.53 -14.79 -5.48
C ILE A 144 12.20 -15.45 -6.83
N ASN A 145 10.92 -15.65 -7.11
CA ASN A 145 10.38 -16.25 -8.34
C ASN A 145 10.17 -15.24 -9.48
N ASP A 146 10.64 -14.00 -9.33
CA ASP A 146 10.39 -12.89 -10.27
C ASP A 146 8.92 -12.76 -10.73
N PRO A 147 7.97 -12.66 -9.80
CA PRO A 147 6.54 -12.77 -10.09
C PRO A 147 6.04 -11.60 -10.95
N ASP A 148 4.98 -11.82 -11.73
CA ASP A 148 4.25 -10.77 -12.45
C ASP A 148 3.39 -9.91 -11.51
N ILE A 149 2.96 -10.51 -10.39
CA ILE A 149 2.03 -9.88 -9.43
C ILE A 149 2.59 -10.02 -8.02
N LEU A 150 2.64 -8.90 -7.30
CA LEU A 150 3.06 -8.84 -5.90
C LEU A 150 1.87 -8.48 -5.00
N PHE A 151 1.72 -9.21 -3.92
CA PHE A 151 0.81 -8.92 -2.82
C PHE A 151 1.63 -8.54 -1.59
N LEU A 152 1.50 -7.30 -1.13
CA LEU A 152 2.28 -6.74 -0.03
C LEU A 152 1.32 -6.31 1.09
N ASP A 153 1.46 -6.92 2.26
CA ASP A 153 0.64 -6.62 3.44
C ASP A 153 1.48 -5.83 4.46
N GLU A 154 1.19 -4.53 4.58
CA GLU A 154 1.89 -3.59 5.47
C GLU A 154 3.43 -3.58 5.30
N PRO A 155 3.99 -3.47 4.08
CA PRO A 155 5.40 -3.72 3.81
C PRO A 155 6.38 -2.74 4.49
N THR A 156 5.91 -1.57 4.92
CA THR A 156 6.70 -0.53 5.59
C THR A 156 6.48 -0.48 7.09
N SER A 157 5.54 -1.29 7.61
CA SER A 157 5.14 -1.26 9.01
C SER A 157 6.30 -1.62 9.95
N GLY A 158 6.56 -0.74 10.93
CA GLY A 158 7.59 -0.95 11.95
C GLY A 158 9.03 -0.83 11.44
N LEU A 159 9.24 -0.29 10.24
CA LEU A 159 10.55 0.10 9.73
C LEU A 159 10.89 1.54 10.19
N ASP A 160 12.17 1.80 10.40
CA ASP A 160 12.66 3.17 10.55
C ASP A 160 12.58 3.93 9.21
N PRO A 161 12.64 5.28 9.22
CA PRO A 161 12.44 6.07 8.00
C PRO A 161 13.39 5.70 6.83
N THR A 162 14.63 5.35 7.11
CA THR A 162 15.63 4.99 6.08
C THR A 162 15.27 3.66 5.42
N ASN A 163 14.93 2.63 6.22
CA ASN A 163 14.53 1.33 5.71
C ASN A 163 13.15 1.40 5.03
N SER A 164 12.22 2.21 5.54
CA SER A 164 10.93 2.47 4.90
C SER A 164 11.13 3.09 3.50
N ARG A 165 12.01 4.10 3.38
CA ARG A 165 12.32 4.71 2.08
C ARG A 165 12.89 3.70 1.09
N MET A 166 13.86 2.89 1.52
CA MET A 166 14.44 1.82 0.69
C MET A 166 13.37 0.85 0.19
N MET A 167 12.44 0.43 1.05
CA MET A 167 11.35 -0.47 0.67
C MET A 167 10.42 0.15 -0.37
N LYS A 168 10.05 1.42 -0.18
CA LYS A 168 9.24 2.16 -1.16
C LYS A 168 9.92 2.25 -2.52
N ASP A 169 11.21 2.57 -2.54
CA ASP A 169 11.99 2.65 -3.78
C ASP A 169 12.05 1.29 -4.51
N LEU A 170 12.19 0.19 -3.77
CA LEU A 170 12.14 -1.17 -4.33
C LEU A 170 10.74 -1.51 -4.88
N ILE A 171 9.68 -1.15 -4.19
CA ILE A 171 8.30 -1.34 -4.66
C ILE A 171 8.08 -0.58 -5.97
N LEU A 172 8.50 0.69 -6.06
CA LEU A 172 8.42 1.49 -7.27
C LEU A 172 9.29 0.92 -8.41
N LEU A 173 10.46 0.37 -8.09
CA LEU A 173 11.30 -0.31 -9.07
C LEU A 173 10.59 -1.54 -9.67
N GLU A 174 9.93 -2.35 -8.85
CA GLU A 174 9.17 -3.52 -9.34
C GLU A 174 7.95 -3.08 -10.18
N LYS A 175 7.25 -2.01 -9.80
CA LYS A 175 6.20 -1.39 -10.61
C LYS A 175 6.73 -0.98 -11.99
N ASN A 176 7.89 -0.29 -12.04
CA ASN A 176 8.49 0.19 -13.28
C ASN A 176 8.92 -0.95 -14.23
N LYS A 177 9.07 -2.17 -13.73
CA LYS A 177 9.23 -3.38 -14.53
C LYS A 177 7.91 -3.90 -15.13
N GLY A 178 6.79 -3.20 -14.89
CA GLY A 178 5.46 -3.55 -15.41
C GLY A 178 4.69 -4.54 -14.54
N LYS A 179 5.14 -4.81 -13.30
CA LYS A 179 4.44 -5.69 -12.38
C LYS A 179 3.17 -5.05 -11.85
N ILE A 180 2.19 -5.88 -11.50
CA ILE A 180 1.02 -5.46 -10.72
C ILE A 180 1.37 -5.59 -9.24
N ILE A 181 1.05 -4.58 -8.45
CA ILE A 181 1.29 -4.62 -7.01
C ILE A 181 -0.01 -4.33 -6.29
N ILE A 182 -0.43 -5.25 -5.44
CA ILE A 182 -1.52 -5.07 -4.50
C ILE A 182 -0.92 -4.75 -3.14
N LEU A 183 -1.23 -3.58 -2.63
CA LEU A 183 -0.73 -3.08 -1.36
C LEU A 183 -1.88 -2.99 -0.35
N THR A 184 -1.72 -3.57 0.83
CA THR A 184 -2.60 -3.28 1.96
C THR A 184 -1.84 -2.41 2.95
N THR A 185 -2.44 -1.32 3.38
CA THR A 185 -1.87 -0.47 4.43
C THR A 185 -2.95 0.34 5.16
N HIS A 186 -2.64 0.75 6.38
CA HIS A 186 -3.36 1.76 7.13
C HIS A 186 -2.63 3.12 7.11
N ASN A 187 -1.41 3.17 6.55
CA ASN A 187 -0.63 4.40 6.41
C ASN A 187 -1.05 5.14 5.13
N MET A 188 -1.76 6.25 5.30
CA MET A 188 -2.27 7.06 4.19
C MET A 188 -1.17 7.80 3.42
N GLU A 189 -0.04 8.12 4.08
CA GLU A 189 1.09 8.76 3.41
C GLU A 189 1.76 7.78 2.44
N ASP A 190 1.99 6.53 2.87
CA ASP A 190 2.54 5.48 2.01
C ASP A 190 1.62 5.19 0.82
N ALA A 191 0.31 5.16 1.05
CA ALA A 191 -0.67 4.98 -0.02
C ALA A 191 -0.66 6.15 -1.02
N THR A 192 -0.54 7.40 -0.52
CA THR A 192 -0.46 8.59 -1.37
C THR A 192 0.80 8.61 -2.23
N GLU A 193 1.92 8.13 -1.67
CA GLU A 193 3.21 8.11 -2.36
C GLU A 193 3.32 6.97 -3.39
N LEU A 194 2.80 5.79 -3.07
CA LEU A 194 3.05 4.57 -3.84
C LEU A 194 1.93 4.23 -4.83
N CYS A 195 0.66 4.44 -4.45
CA CYS A 195 -0.46 3.87 -5.18
C CYS A 195 -0.90 4.73 -6.38
N ASP A 196 -1.17 4.08 -7.50
CA ASP A 196 -1.85 4.72 -8.65
C ASP A 196 -3.34 4.84 -8.41
N GLN A 197 -3.92 3.85 -7.74
CA GLN A 197 -5.31 3.84 -7.30
C GLN A 197 -5.41 3.26 -5.89
N VAL A 198 -6.38 3.75 -5.14
CA VAL A 198 -6.71 3.25 -3.82
C VAL A 198 -8.19 2.91 -3.71
N ALA A 199 -8.51 1.88 -2.95
CA ALA A 199 -9.86 1.50 -2.58
C ALA A 199 -10.03 1.62 -1.06
N PHE A 200 -10.95 2.45 -0.61
CA PHE A 200 -11.34 2.50 0.80
C PHE A 200 -12.31 1.38 1.12
N ILE A 201 -11.90 0.48 2.03
CA ILE A 201 -12.70 -0.67 2.45
C ILE A 201 -13.19 -0.49 3.87
N ILE A 202 -14.50 -0.62 4.08
CA ILE A 202 -15.16 -0.54 5.38
C ILE A 202 -16.24 -1.62 5.47
N ASN A 203 -16.22 -2.39 6.55
CA ASN A 203 -17.22 -3.43 6.80
C ASN A 203 -17.42 -4.37 5.59
N GLY A 204 -16.33 -4.68 4.87
CA GLY A 204 -16.35 -5.57 3.71
C GLY A 204 -16.88 -4.97 2.42
N GLN A 205 -17.02 -3.65 2.33
CA GLN A 205 -17.47 -2.94 1.13
C GLN A 205 -16.44 -1.91 0.69
N ILE A 206 -16.36 -1.65 -0.61
CA ILE A 206 -15.59 -0.54 -1.15
C ILE A 206 -16.47 0.72 -1.14
N CYS A 207 -16.02 1.76 -0.44
CA CYS A 207 -16.73 3.03 -0.33
C CYS A 207 -16.30 4.03 -1.41
N ALA A 208 -15.04 3.97 -1.85
CA ALA A 208 -14.50 4.80 -2.92
C ALA A 208 -13.32 4.09 -3.59
N ILE A 209 -13.18 4.29 -4.90
CA ILE A 209 -11.99 3.90 -5.68
C ILE A 209 -11.60 5.08 -6.57
N ASP A 210 -10.39 5.59 -6.43
CA ASP A 210 -9.78 6.54 -7.37
C ASP A 210 -8.27 6.63 -7.12
N SER A 211 -7.57 7.45 -7.91
CA SER A 211 -6.20 7.83 -7.58
C SER A 211 -6.18 8.71 -6.32
N PRO A 212 -5.11 8.62 -5.50
CA PRO A 212 -4.94 9.50 -4.34
C PRO A 212 -5.13 10.98 -4.70
N GLN A 213 -4.57 11.41 -5.83
CA GLN A 213 -4.64 12.78 -6.31
C GLN A 213 -6.09 13.20 -6.65
N ASN A 214 -6.85 12.35 -7.36
CA ASN A 214 -8.24 12.65 -7.70
C ASN A 214 -9.12 12.74 -6.45
N LEU A 215 -8.91 11.85 -5.47
CA LEU A 215 -9.62 11.90 -4.19
C LEU A 215 -9.33 13.23 -3.48
N ILE A 216 -8.06 13.66 -3.41
CA ILE A 216 -7.66 14.92 -2.80
C ILE A 216 -8.29 16.11 -3.55
N LEU A 217 -8.18 16.14 -4.87
CA LEU A 217 -8.69 17.24 -5.70
C LEU A 217 -10.22 17.33 -5.68
N SER A 218 -10.93 16.19 -5.69
CA SER A 218 -12.40 16.18 -5.68
C SER A 218 -13.00 16.70 -4.36
N HIS A 219 -12.27 16.55 -3.25
CA HIS A 219 -12.65 17.14 -1.96
C HIS A 219 -12.16 18.58 -1.79
N GLY A 220 -11.21 19.01 -2.62
CA GLY A 220 -10.74 20.39 -2.81
C GLY A 220 -10.11 21.04 -1.58
N ALA A 221 -9.23 21.97 -1.80
CA ALA A 221 -8.79 22.87 -0.74
C ALA A 221 -9.95 23.80 -0.36
N LYS A 222 -10.49 23.63 0.85
CA LYS A 222 -11.58 24.50 1.36
C LYS A 222 -11.04 25.80 1.93
N GLN A 223 -9.77 25.81 2.37
CA GLN A 223 -9.17 26.94 3.07
C GLN A 223 -7.76 27.24 2.57
N VAL A 224 -7.37 28.49 2.67
CA VAL A 224 -6.00 28.97 2.54
C VAL A 224 -5.55 29.48 3.90
N THR A 225 -4.43 28.95 4.36
CA THR A 225 -3.76 29.39 5.61
C THR A 225 -2.57 30.25 5.23
N TYR A 226 -2.47 31.45 5.78
CA TYR A 226 -1.32 32.31 5.57
C TYR A 226 -0.71 32.77 6.89
N THR A 227 0.63 32.74 6.93
CA THR A 227 1.42 33.20 8.07
C THR A 227 2.04 34.55 7.73
N TYR A 228 1.99 35.48 8.64
CA TYR A 228 2.46 36.84 8.45
C TYR A 228 3.15 37.38 9.71
N GLU A 229 3.98 38.42 9.54
CA GLU A 229 4.68 39.11 10.62
C GLU A 229 3.88 40.33 11.09
N ASP A 230 3.47 40.31 12.35
CA ASP A 230 2.81 41.43 13.02
C ASP A 230 3.10 41.34 14.54
N HIS A 231 4.16 42.00 14.99
CA HIS A 231 4.69 41.91 16.37
C HIS A 231 4.94 40.45 16.80
N GLY A 232 5.42 39.62 15.86
CA GLY A 232 5.58 38.18 15.96
C GLY A 232 4.85 37.43 14.84
N PHE A 233 5.02 36.09 14.82
CA PHE A 233 4.37 35.27 13.79
C PHE A 233 2.89 35.04 14.11
N LYS A 234 2.02 35.39 13.18
CA LYS A 234 0.57 35.18 13.28
C LYS A 234 0.08 34.36 12.07
N THR A 235 -0.95 33.57 12.29
CA THR A 235 -1.61 32.76 11.25
C THR A 235 -3.07 33.18 11.13
N ALA A 236 -3.55 33.26 9.90
CA ALA A 236 -4.97 33.47 9.57
C ALA A 236 -5.40 32.55 8.44
N ASN A 237 -6.71 32.31 8.33
CA ASN A 237 -7.31 31.43 7.34
C ASN A 237 -8.40 32.19 6.59
N CYS A 238 -8.55 31.89 5.29
CA CYS A 238 -9.72 32.30 4.50
C CYS A 238 -10.18 31.13 3.61
N LEU A 239 -11.42 31.17 3.13
CA LEU A 239 -11.91 30.20 2.16
C LEU A 239 -11.19 30.43 0.82
N LEU A 240 -10.76 29.34 0.16
CA LEU A 240 -10.08 29.42 -1.14
C LEU A 240 -10.93 30.18 -2.18
N GLN A 241 -12.26 29.96 -2.18
CA GLN A 241 -13.20 30.64 -3.08
C GLN A 241 -13.33 32.14 -2.80
N GLN A 242 -12.94 32.60 -1.61
CA GLN A 242 -13.05 34.00 -1.16
C GLN A 242 -11.67 34.66 -1.00
N ILE A 243 -10.61 34.04 -1.52
CA ILE A 243 -9.26 34.58 -1.40
C ILE A 243 -9.10 35.96 -2.05
N SER A 244 -9.86 36.22 -3.14
CA SER A 244 -9.92 37.51 -3.79
C SER A 244 -10.61 38.61 -2.95
N ASP A 245 -11.42 38.23 -1.99
CA ASP A 245 -12.19 39.13 -1.16
C ASP A 245 -11.59 39.35 0.22
N ASP A 246 -10.51 38.61 0.56
CA ASP A 246 -9.80 38.77 1.84
C ASP A 246 -8.95 40.04 1.84
N GLN A 247 -9.56 41.14 2.30
CA GLN A 247 -8.88 42.43 2.40
C GLN A 247 -7.67 42.41 3.26
N ARG A 248 -7.63 41.56 4.31
CA ARG A 248 -6.50 41.44 5.21
C ARG A 248 -5.31 40.80 4.50
N LEU A 249 -5.55 39.73 3.76
CA LEU A 249 -4.52 39.06 2.96
C LEU A 249 -3.95 40.04 1.93
N HIS A 250 -4.80 40.78 1.22
CA HIS A 250 -4.36 41.79 0.25
C HIS A 250 -3.49 42.88 0.88
N GLN A 251 -3.88 43.43 2.04
CA GLN A 251 -3.10 44.43 2.74
C GLN A 251 -1.72 43.89 3.19
N LEU A 252 -1.69 42.67 3.72
CA LEU A 252 -0.45 42.04 4.14
C LEU A 252 0.49 41.73 2.96
N MET A 253 -0.07 41.33 1.83
CA MET A 253 0.69 41.15 0.57
C MET A 253 1.32 42.47 0.08
N GLN A 254 0.52 43.56 0.05
CA GLN A 254 1.01 44.90 -0.32
C GLN A 254 2.11 45.42 0.60
N GLN A 255 2.06 45.03 1.89
CA GLN A 255 3.06 45.41 2.89
C GLN A 255 4.27 44.47 2.94
N ASN A 256 4.32 43.44 2.09
CA ASN A 256 5.36 42.39 2.09
C ASN A 256 5.53 41.70 3.47
N LYS A 257 4.43 41.55 4.22
CA LYS A 257 4.42 40.93 5.55
C LYS A 257 4.06 39.44 5.54
N ILE A 258 3.69 38.89 4.39
CA ILE A 258 3.38 37.47 4.24
C ILE A 258 4.68 36.65 4.24
N LEU A 259 4.73 35.66 5.11
CA LEU A 259 5.86 34.72 5.22
C LEU A 259 5.60 33.41 4.47
N SER A 260 4.34 32.93 4.51
CA SER A 260 3.94 31.73 3.76
C SER A 260 2.46 31.75 3.47
N ILE A 261 2.08 31.11 2.34
CA ILE A 261 0.68 30.84 1.97
C ILE A 261 0.60 29.36 1.62
N HIS A 262 -0.31 28.64 2.26
CA HIS A 262 -0.55 27.22 2.00
C HIS A 262 -2.04 27.01 1.74
N SER A 263 -2.39 26.31 0.67
CA SER A 263 -3.71 25.71 0.53
C SER A 263 -3.77 24.50 1.47
N SER A 264 -4.77 24.42 2.32
CA SER A 264 -5.02 23.22 3.13
C SER A 264 -5.80 22.22 2.29
N GLU A 265 -5.09 21.48 1.45
CA GLU A 265 -5.65 20.31 0.78
C GLU A 265 -5.90 19.23 1.83
N PRO A 266 -7.06 18.55 1.77
CA PRO A 266 -7.32 17.44 2.67
C PRO A 266 -6.30 16.31 2.39
N THR A 267 -5.86 15.63 3.43
CA THR A 267 -5.09 14.40 3.28
C THR A 267 -6.02 13.24 2.94
N LEU A 268 -5.48 12.13 2.42
CA LEU A 268 -6.27 10.90 2.26
C LEU A 268 -6.92 10.45 3.59
N ASN A 269 -6.27 10.74 4.73
CA ASN A 269 -6.82 10.45 6.05
C ASN A 269 -8.06 11.31 6.35
N ASP A 270 -8.04 12.60 6.01
CA ASP A 270 -9.19 13.49 6.20
C ASP A 270 -10.37 13.05 5.33
N ILE A 271 -10.09 12.68 4.08
CA ILE A 271 -11.10 12.16 3.15
C ILE A 271 -11.68 10.85 3.66
N PHE A 272 -10.83 9.95 4.16
CA PHE A 272 -11.27 8.71 4.77
C PHE A 272 -12.22 8.96 5.95
N ILE A 273 -11.88 9.89 6.85
CA ILE A 273 -12.73 10.27 7.99
C ILE A 273 -14.05 10.87 7.49
N GLU A 274 -14.01 11.77 6.49
CA GLU A 274 -15.22 12.40 5.93
C GLU A 274 -16.18 11.37 5.33
N LEU A 275 -15.66 10.42 4.53
CA LEU A 275 -16.47 9.39 3.86
C LEU A 275 -17.00 8.33 4.82
N THR A 276 -16.34 8.11 5.93
CA THR A 276 -16.57 6.92 6.77
C THR A 276 -17.06 7.24 8.17
N GLY A 277 -16.87 8.48 8.64
CA GLY A 277 -17.11 8.87 10.02
C GLY A 277 -16.19 8.17 11.03
N ARG A 278 -15.10 7.53 10.60
CA ARG A 278 -14.19 6.74 11.45
C ARG A 278 -12.75 7.20 11.30
N THR A 279 -12.02 7.22 12.40
CA THR A 279 -10.56 7.36 12.39
C THR A 279 -9.90 6.00 12.17
N LEU A 280 -8.75 5.98 11.48
CA LEU A 280 -7.85 4.81 11.47
C LEU A 280 -7.13 4.77 12.82
N LEU A 281 -7.44 3.81 13.66
CA LEU A 281 -6.73 3.50 14.90
C LEU A 281 -5.98 2.20 14.72
#